data_23eb712da1b0dba5c4d9ca0dea651d3a
#
_entry.id   23eb712da1b0dba5c4d9ca0dea651d3a
#
_cell.length_a   1.000
_cell.length_b   1.000
_cell.length_c   1.000
_cell.angle_alpha   90.00
_cell.angle_beta   90.00
_cell.angle_gamma   90.00
#
_symmetry.space_group_name_H-M   'P 1'
#
loop_
_entity.id
_entity.type
_entity.pdbx_description
1 polymer ?
#
loop_
_entity_poly.entity_id
_entity_poly.type
_entity_poly.pdbx_seq_one_letter_code
_entity_poly.pdbx_strand_id
1 'polypeptide(L)'
;MHKIVLVGLLAWVAGIISVSAETLRVVSYNVENLFHPKHDTIWEPNPNPSLKGREIFIEKDDYEWTPDGERRWSYTRYYRKVENIARVLTNIGEWDGVDIVGLQEVENALCVKRLCYTLRPGEYDFVHYESPDPRGIDVALIYKKSRVDTIATRAIRVKPTPNPSLKGRGDELITRDILYVCAKIKAKSEGVKANGDTIHFFVCHLPSQRGGVAETEWKRDAVKKILQGGVDSVLAIDPQAKIVIMGDFNGEPQPSEGGGDPGDGLRGVSYQEPVNGKETGTHKYHGRWSCLDHFYTSPSLDSLSRAEIYNAAWIQEPDEKYLDLKPKRTYNGFRYQKDGFSDHLPILLKLKIKN
;
A
#
# COMPACT_ATOMS: atom_id res chain seq x y z
N MET A 1 61.31 40.73 38.54
CA MET A 1 61.18 39.44 37.91
C MET A 1 59.77 38.87 38.26
N HIS A 2 58.79 39.13 37.41
CA HIS A 2 57.43 38.60 37.60
C HIS A 2 57.20 37.43 36.63
N LYS A 3 56.99 36.24 37.14
CA LYS A 3 56.64 35.06 36.37
C LYS A 3 55.12 35.08 36.12
N ILE A 4 54.72 35.22 34.87
CA ILE A 4 53.34 35.03 34.42
C ILE A 4 53.13 33.55 34.20
N VAL A 5 52.24 32.95 35.00
CA VAL A 5 51.74 31.55 34.79
C VAL A 5 50.52 31.61 33.86
N LEU A 6 50.71 31.11 32.68
CA LEU A 6 49.64 30.97 31.69
C LEU A 6 48.86 29.64 31.97
N VAL A 7 47.67 29.77 32.54
CA VAL A 7 46.76 28.62 32.73
C VAL A 7 45.95 28.45 31.45
N GLY A 8 46.30 27.44 30.67
CA GLY A 8 45.50 27.06 29.47
C GLY A 8 44.21 26.36 29.86
N LEU A 9 43.08 27.00 29.62
CA LEU A 9 41.76 26.36 29.71
C LEU A 9 41.54 25.51 28.46
N LEU A 10 41.65 24.16 28.57
CA LEU A 10 41.19 23.22 27.59
C LEU A 10 39.66 23.11 27.71
N ALA A 11 38.93 23.84 26.87
CA ALA A 11 37.48 23.62 26.72
C ALA A 11 37.23 22.32 25.98
N TRP A 12 36.77 21.32 26.69
CA TRP A 12 36.20 20.11 26.13
C TRP A 12 34.86 20.49 25.48
N VAL A 13 34.79 20.62 24.16
CA VAL A 13 33.56 20.68 23.41
C VAL A 13 33.07 19.26 23.30
N ALA A 14 32.26 18.84 24.25
CA ALA A 14 31.43 17.64 24.09
C ALA A 14 30.39 17.92 22.98
N GLY A 15 30.72 17.54 21.77
CA GLY A 15 29.76 17.55 20.67
C GLY A 15 28.57 16.66 21.03
N ILE A 16 27.45 17.26 21.43
CA ILE A 16 26.18 16.59 21.53
C ILE A 16 25.84 16.20 20.09
N ILE A 17 26.14 14.95 19.70
CA ILE A 17 25.61 14.37 18.47
C ILE A 17 24.13 14.28 18.72
N SER A 18 23.37 15.27 18.26
CA SER A 18 21.92 15.21 18.20
C SER A 18 21.59 14.12 17.20
N VAL A 19 21.24 12.95 17.69
CA VAL A 19 20.70 11.86 16.86
C VAL A 19 19.36 12.36 16.33
N SER A 20 19.38 12.92 15.15
CA SER A 20 18.18 13.35 14.44
C SER A 20 17.34 12.12 14.15
N ALA A 21 16.14 12.05 14.72
CA ALA A 21 15.19 11.00 14.40
C ALA A 21 14.93 11.01 12.88
N GLU A 22 15.21 9.90 12.25
CA GLU A 22 15.08 9.74 10.82
C GLU A 22 13.64 9.41 10.44
N THR A 23 13.14 9.95 9.33
CA THR A 23 11.79 9.71 8.87
C THR A 23 11.80 8.67 7.75
N LEU A 24 11.03 7.59 7.93
CA LEU A 24 10.68 6.62 6.89
C LEU A 24 9.38 7.06 6.21
N ARG A 25 9.39 7.17 4.88
CA ARG A 25 8.21 7.52 4.06
C ARG A 25 7.59 6.26 3.51
N VAL A 26 6.40 5.92 4.03
CA VAL A 26 5.61 4.76 3.59
C VAL A 26 4.37 5.26 2.88
N VAL A 27 4.17 4.85 1.64
CA VAL A 27 3.02 5.24 0.81
C VAL A 27 2.10 4.04 0.63
N SER A 28 0.78 4.23 0.68
CA SER A 28 -0.19 3.29 0.13
C SER A 28 -0.92 3.96 -1.03
N TYR A 29 -1.05 3.25 -2.15
CA TYR A 29 -1.65 3.80 -3.35
C TYR A 29 -2.38 2.73 -4.16
N ASN A 30 -3.72 2.82 -4.20
CA ASN A 30 -4.51 2.13 -5.21
C ASN A 30 -4.29 2.84 -6.55
N VAL A 31 -3.69 2.14 -7.50
CA VAL A 31 -3.26 2.73 -8.78
C VAL A 31 -4.30 2.61 -9.89
N GLU A 32 -5.52 2.19 -9.59
CA GLU A 32 -6.62 2.01 -10.56
C GLU A 32 -6.19 1.14 -11.75
N ASN A 33 -6.21 -0.18 -11.60
CA ASN A 33 -6.06 -1.15 -12.69
C ASN A 33 -4.79 -0.98 -13.53
N LEU A 34 -3.62 -1.19 -12.93
CA LEU A 34 -2.36 -1.24 -13.67
C LEU A 34 -2.18 -2.61 -14.34
N PHE A 35 -2.78 -2.79 -15.51
CA PHE A 35 -2.67 -3.99 -16.33
C PHE A 35 -1.54 -3.91 -17.35
N HIS A 36 -0.93 -5.05 -17.64
CA HIS A 36 -0.04 -5.20 -18.78
C HIS A 36 -0.89 -5.39 -20.06
N PRO A 37 -0.51 -4.82 -21.22
CA PRO A 37 -1.32 -4.92 -22.43
C PRO A 37 -1.40 -6.32 -23.07
N LYS A 38 -0.66 -7.27 -22.55
CA LYS A 38 -0.68 -8.67 -22.99
C LYS A 38 -1.54 -9.45 -22.01
N HIS A 39 -2.60 -10.11 -22.53
CA HIS A 39 -3.40 -11.04 -21.74
C HIS A 39 -2.53 -12.04 -20.99
N ASP A 40 -2.82 -12.26 -19.73
CA ASP A 40 -2.06 -13.10 -18.84
C ASP A 40 -2.88 -14.30 -18.36
N THR A 41 -2.21 -15.38 -18.02
CA THR A 41 -2.79 -16.58 -17.41
C THR A 41 -2.03 -16.90 -16.12
N ILE A 42 -2.77 -17.14 -15.05
CA ILE A 42 -2.16 -17.61 -13.80
C ILE A 42 -1.90 -19.09 -13.93
N TRP A 43 -0.65 -19.47 -13.69
CA TRP A 43 -0.28 -20.85 -13.52
C TRP A 43 -0.15 -21.15 -12.02
N GLU A 44 -0.98 -22.08 -11.52
CA GLU A 44 -0.88 -22.57 -10.14
C GLU A 44 -0.68 -24.09 -10.11
N PRO A 45 0.25 -24.58 -9.25
CA PRO A 45 0.30 -26.01 -8.98
C PRO A 45 -1.01 -26.44 -8.31
N ASN A 46 -1.62 -27.51 -8.82
CA ASN A 46 -2.88 -28.02 -8.31
C ASN A 46 -2.75 -28.35 -6.81
N PRO A 47 -3.52 -27.69 -5.91
CA PRO A 47 -3.45 -27.96 -4.48
C PRO A 47 -3.99 -29.34 -4.07
N ASN A 48 -4.66 -30.05 -4.99
CA ASN A 48 -5.18 -31.38 -4.70
C ASN A 48 -4.08 -32.46 -4.82
N PRO A 49 -3.65 -33.10 -3.70
CA PRO A 49 -2.59 -34.13 -3.72
C PRO A 49 -2.90 -35.32 -4.62
N SER A 50 -4.19 -35.60 -4.87
CA SER A 50 -4.64 -36.73 -5.70
C SER A 50 -4.49 -36.43 -7.20
N LEU A 51 -4.23 -35.18 -7.58
CA LEU A 51 -4.10 -34.73 -8.96
C LEU A 51 -2.70 -34.18 -9.24
N LYS A 52 -1.68 -34.72 -8.54
CA LYS A 52 -0.28 -34.33 -8.76
C LYS A 52 0.09 -34.35 -10.24
N GLY A 53 0.57 -33.19 -10.73
CA GLY A 53 1.00 -33.02 -12.11
C GLY A 53 -0.07 -32.47 -13.08
N ARG A 54 -1.27 -32.16 -12.61
CA ARG A 54 -2.22 -31.34 -13.37
C ARG A 54 -2.10 -29.89 -12.93
N GLU A 55 -1.57 -29.10 -13.81
CA GLU A 55 -1.49 -27.64 -13.67
C GLU A 55 -2.90 -27.06 -13.86
N ILE A 56 -3.29 -26.16 -12.99
CA ILE A 56 -4.55 -25.40 -13.16
C ILE A 56 -4.17 -24.09 -13.80
N PHE A 57 -4.65 -23.87 -15.02
CA PHE A 57 -4.59 -22.58 -15.67
C PHE A 57 -5.86 -21.83 -15.27
N ILE A 58 -5.68 -20.71 -14.57
CA ILE A 58 -6.76 -19.75 -14.31
C ILE A 58 -6.60 -18.65 -15.35
N GLU A 59 -7.55 -18.56 -16.26
CA GLU A 59 -7.62 -17.46 -17.20
C GLU A 59 -8.10 -16.22 -16.45
N LYS A 60 -7.33 -15.15 -16.49
CA LYS A 60 -7.72 -13.86 -15.89
C LYS A 60 -8.77 -13.19 -16.75
N ASP A 61 -9.73 -12.52 -16.12
CA ASP A 61 -10.73 -11.68 -16.81
C ASP A 61 -10.14 -10.28 -17.09
N ASP A 62 -9.01 -10.27 -17.82
CA ASP A 62 -8.22 -9.08 -18.15
C ASP A 62 -8.29 -8.68 -19.62
N TYR A 63 -9.04 -9.41 -20.46
CA TYR A 63 -9.11 -9.18 -21.90
C TYR A 63 -9.54 -7.74 -22.25
N GLU A 64 -10.40 -7.11 -21.44
CA GLU A 64 -10.77 -5.71 -21.64
C GLU A 64 -9.55 -4.76 -21.61
N TRP A 65 -8.46 -5.16 -20.94
CA TRP A 65 -7.20 -4.44 -20.77
C TRP A 65 -6.13 -4.82 -21.82
N THR A 66 -6.54 -5.35 -22.95
CA THR A 66 -5.65 -5.61 -24.09
C THR A 66 -5.83 -4.56 -25.19
N PRO A 67 -4.93 -4.48 -26.18
CA PRO A 67 -5.11 -3.59 -27.34
C PRO A 67 -6.38 -3.85 -28.14
N ASP A 68 -6.85 -5.10 -28.18
CA ASP A 68 -8.05 -5.55 -28.90
C ASP A 68 -9.31 -5.54 -28.03
N GLY A 69 -9.15 -5.38 -26.70
CA GLY A 69 -10.24 -5.30 -25.74
C GLY A 69 -10.98 -3.96 -25.77
N GLU A 70 -12.09 -3.89 -25.04
CA GLU A 70 -12.98 -2.72 -25.03
C GLU A 70 -12.28 -1.42 -24.65
N ARG A 71 -11.30 -1.47 -23.74
CA ARG A 71 -10.51 -0.31 -23.31
C ARG A 71 -9.41 0.07 -24.29
N ARG A 72 -9.14 -0.78 -25.30
CA ARG A 72 -8.05 -0.56 -26.27
C ARG A 72 -6.74 -0.23 -25.56
N TRP A 73 -6.38 -1.06 -24.56
CA TRP A 73 -5.26 -0.82 -23.66
C TRP A 73 -3.92 -1.14 -24.34
N SER A 74 -3.37 -0.15 -25.04
CA SER A 74 -2.12 -0.30 -25.78
C SER A 74 -0.90 -0.12 -24.88
N TYR A 75 0.28 -0.58 -25.35
CA TYR A 75 1.57 -0.33 -24.68
C TYR A 75 1.84 1.15 -24.46
N THR A 76 1.43 2.03 -25.37
CA THR A 76 1.56 3.47 -25.18
C THR A 76 0.75 3.98 -23.99
N ARG A 77 -0.49 3.49 -23.80
CA ARG A 77 -1.33 3.84 -22.64
C ARG A 77 -0.76 3.26 -21.35
N TYR A 78 -0.30 2.01 -21.39
CA TYR A 78 0.35 1.36 -20.27
C TYR A 78 1.60 2.11 -19.79
N TYR A 79 2.54 2.42 -20.68
CA TYR A 79 3.73 3.18 -20.30
C TYR A 79 3.39 4.57 -19.77
N ARG A 80 2.41 5.23 -20.36
CA ARG A 80 1.92 6.52 -19.84
C ARG A 80 1.34 6.40 -18.43
N LYS A 81 0.57 5.36 -18.16
CA LYS A 81 0.04 5.08 -16.82
C LYS A 81 1.17 4.85 -15.82
N VAL A 82 2.16 4.03 -16.16
CA VAL A 82 3.35 3.78 -15.33
C VAL A 82 4.11 5.08 -15.04
N GLU A 83 4.33 5.93 -16.08
CA GLU A 83 4.98 7.24 -15.92
C GLU A 83 4.17 8.16 -15.00
N ASN A 84 2.85 8.18 -15.13
CA ASN A 84 1.97 8.98 -14.28
C ASN A 84 2.02 8.53 -12.82
N ILE A 85 1.97 7.24 -12.54
CA ILE A 85 2.13 6.68 -11.19
C ILE A 85 3.52 7.02 -10.63
N ALA A 86 4.58 6.80 -11.40
CA ALA A 86 5.95 7.13 -11.00
C ALA A 86 6.11 8.61 -10.68
N ARG A 87 5.49 9.50 -11.46
CA ARG A 87 5.49 10.95 -11.20
C ARG A 87 4.83 11.29 -9.86
N VAL A 88 3.72 10.65 -9.50
CA VAL A 88 3.06 10.83 -8.19
C VAL A 88 4.01 10.42 -7.07
N LEU A 89 4.57 9.21 -7.12
CA LEU A 89 5.47 8.68 -6.11
C LEU A 89 6.76 9.50 -5.99
N THR A 90 7.30 10.00 -7.10
CA THR A 90 8.48 10.87 -7.10
C THR A 90 8.19 12.20 -6.41
N ASN A 91 7.01 12.80 -6.64
CA ASN A 91 6.65 14.06 -5.97
C ASN A 91 6.41 13.86 -4.47
N ILE A 92 5.81 12.75 -4.04
CA ILE A 92 5.66 12.41 -2.61
C ILE A 92 7.04 12.21 -1.95
N GLY A 93 7.95 11.55 -2.65
CA GLY A 93 9.29 11.23 -2.15
C GLY A 93 10.25 12.41 -2.15
N GLU A 94 9.94 13.48 -2.88
CA GLU A 94 10.82 14.64 -3.05
C GLU A 94 12.21 14.20 -3.60
N TRP A 95 13.29 14.78 -3.09
CA TRP A 95 14.67 14.46 -3.51
C TRP A 95 15.12 13.06 -3.08
N ASP A 96 14.70 12.63 -1.89
CA ASP A 96 15.12 11.37 -1.30
C ASP A 96 14.38 10.16 -1.90
N GLY A 97 13.22 10.39 -2.52
CA GLY A 97 12.30 9.35 -2.95
C GLY A 97 11.49 8.77 -1.78
N VAL A 98 10.54 7.92 -2.11
CA VAL A 98 9.77 7.13 -1.14
C VAL A 98 10.59 5.93 -0.68
N ASP A 99 10.44 5.52 0.59
CA ASP A 99 11.19 4.38 1.11
C ASP A 99 10.45 3.06 0.86
N ILE A 100 9.13 3.07 1.05
CA ILE A 100 8.25 1.89 0.90
C ILE A 100 6.94 2.34 0.24
N VAL A 101 6.43 1.53 -0.68
CA VAL A 101 5.13 1.75 -1.34
C VAL A 101 4.33 0.46 -1.33
N GLY A 102 3.18 0.45 -0.67
CA GLY A 102 2.14 -0.57 -0.85
C GLY A 102 1.24 -0.18 -2.02
N LEU A 103 1.14 -1.05 -3.00
CA LEU A 103 0.31 -0.86 -4.18
C LEU A 103 -0.90 -1.77 -4.15
N GLN A 104 -2.03 -1.27 -4.63
CA GLN A 104 -3.24 -2.03 -4.89
C GLN A 104 -3.62 -1.87 -6.37
N GLU A 105 -4.30 -2.87 -6.92
CA GLU A 105 -4.72 -2.95 -8.33
C GLU A 105 -3.54 -3.00 -9.33
N VAL A 106 -2.53 -3.79 -9.02
CA VAL A 106 -1.48 -4.18 -9.97
C VAL A 106 -1.74 -5.59 -10.48
N GLU A 107 -1.56 -5.82 -11.77
CA GLU A 107 -1.87 -7.12 -12.36
C GLU A 107 -0.81 -8.18 -12.03
N ASN A 108 0.46 -7.86 -12.24
CA ASN A 108 1.53 -8.85 -12.15
C ASN A 108 2.91 -8.24 -11.84
N ALA A 109 3.89 -9.11 -11.64
CA ALA A 109 5.26 -8.73 -11.34
C ALA A 109 5.91 -7.87 -12.46
N LEU A 110 5.51 -8.01 -13.72
CA LEU A 110 6.05 -7.20 -14.83
C LEU A 110 5.62 -5.75 -14.70
N CYS A 111 4.38 -5.50 -14.29
CA CYS A 111 3.87 -4.16 -14.03
C CYS A 111 4.65 -3.47 -12.90
N VAL A 112 4.85 -4.17 -11.79
CA VAL A 112 5.59 -3.65 -10.63
C VAL A 112 7.05 -3.40 -10.98
N LYS A 113 7.70 -4.35 -11.67
CA LYS A 113 9.09 -4.22 -12.15
C LYS A 113 9.26 -3.01 -13.06
N ARG A 114 8.31 -2.78 -13.98
CA ARG A 114 8.33 -1.62 -14.87
C ARG A 114 8.22 -0.32 -14.07
N LEU A 115 7.36 -0.27 -13.05
CA LEU A 115 7.22 0.90 -12.20
C LEU A 115 8.51 1.18 -11.41
N CYS A 116 9.14 0.17 -10.81
CA CYS A 116 10.44 0.30 -10.13
C CYS A 116 11.51 0.90 -11.05
N TYR A 117 11.59 0.39 -12.29
CA TYR A 117 12.52 0.91 -13.29
C TYR A 117 12.22 2.37 -13.66
N THR A 118 10.94 2.72 -13.78
CA THR A 118 10.53 4.09 -14.15
C THR A 118 10.75 5.08 -13.01
N LEU A 119 10.59 4.66 -11.76
CA LEU A 119 10.91 5.47 -10.59
C LEU A 119 12.39 5.86 -10.58
N ARG A 120 13.27 4.88 -10.44
CA ARG A 120 14.73 5.03 -10.51
C ARG A 120 15.38 3.69 -10.81
N PRO A 121 15.98 3.53 -11.99
CA PRO A 121 16.60 2.27 -12.37
C PRO A 121 17.63 1.79 -11.34
N GLY A 122 17.43 0.57 -10.83
CA GLY A 122 18.35 -0.07 -9.91
C GLY A 122 18.23 0.31 -8.44
N GLU A 123 17.49 1.36 -8.07
CA GLU A 123 17.34 1.78 -6.66
C GLU A 123 16.24 1.02 -5.91
N TYR A 124 15.20 0.62 -6.61
CA TYR A 124 14.04 -0.06 -6.02
C TYR A 124 14.03 -1.55 -6.34
N ASP A 125 13.41 -2.30 -5.44
CA ASP A 125 13.03 -3.69 -5.61
C ASP A 125 11.61 -3.88 -5.08
N PHE A 126 11.01 -5.06 -5.25
CA PHE A 126 9.63 -5.28 -4.89
C PHE A 126 9.34 -6.71 -4.41
N VAL A 127 8.21 -6.87 -3.73
CA VAL A 127 7.59 -8.15 -3.39
C VAL A 127 6.20 -8.17 -4.00
N HIS A 128 5.90 -9.24 -4.72
CA HIS A 128 4.60 -9.48 -5.34
C HIS A 128 4.34 -10.99 -5.37
N TYR A 129 3.09 -11.37 -5.19
CA TYR A 129 2.60 -12.73 -5.37
C TYR A 129 1.30 -12.69 -6.15
N GLU A 130 1.15 -13.61 -7.09
CA GLU A 130 -0.10 -13.80 -7.80
C GLU A 130 -1.17 -14.35 -6.85
N SER A 131 -2.38 -13.84 -6.96
CA SER A 131 -3.54 -14.25 -6.17
C SER A 131 -4.66 -14.83 -7.04
N PRO A 132 -5.63 -15.54 -6.45
CA PRO A 132 -6.73 -16.14 -7.22
C PRO A 132 -7.84 -15.14 -7.60
N ASP A 133 -7.62 -13.84 -7.49
CA ASP A 133 -8.65 -12.84 -7.88
C ASP A 133 -8.97 -12.99 -9.37
N PRO A 134 -10.25 -13.24 -9.73
CA PRO A 134 -10.63 -13.46 -11.13
C PRO A 134 -10.35 -12.28 -12.05
N ARG A 135 -10.35 -11.05 -11.51
CA ARG A 135 -9.99 -9.84 -12.26
C ARG A 135 -8.51 -9.78 -12.61
N GLY A 136 -7.69 -10.62 -11.95
CA GLY A 136 -6.24 -10.62 -12.13
C GLY A 136 -5.54 -9.39 -11.53
N ILE A 137 -6.08 -8.81 -10.46
CA ILE A 137 -5.43 -7.71 -9.74
C ILE A 137 -4.93 -8.16 -8.39
N ASP A 138 -3.77 -7.67 -8.03
CA ASP A 138 -3.04 -8.02 -6.83
C ASP A 138 -2.62 -6.81 -6.01
N VAL A 139 -1.92 -7.09 -4.92
CA VAL A 139 -1.19 -6.11 -4.12
C VAL A 139 0.32 -6.35 -4.24
N ALA A 140 1.10 -5.28 -4.12
CA ALA A 140 2.56 -5.37 -4.14
C ALA A 140 3.18 -4.43 -3.11
N LEU A 141 4.44 -4.67 -2.74
CA LEU A 141 5.23 -3.75 -1.95
C LEU A 141 6.53 -3.45 -2.70
N ILE A 142 6.74 -2.16 -3.02
CA ILE A 142 7.99 -1.64 -3.56
C ILE A 142 8.81 -1.07 -2.39
N TYR A 143 10.12 -1.26 -2.43
CA TYR A 143 11.01 -0.72 -1.41
C TYR A 143 12.34 -0.23 -1.97
N LYS A 144 12.90 0.80 -1.33
CA LYS A 144 14.21 1.34 -1.68
C LYS A 144 15.32 0.46 -1.11
N LYS A 145 16.15 -0.15 -1.95
CA LYS A 145 17.19 -1.11 -1.55
C LYS A 145 18.22 -0.54 -0.58
N SER A 146 18.49 0.76 -0.65
CA SER A 146 19.40 1.43 0.30
C SER A 146 18.80 1.59 1.71
N ARG A 147 17.47 1.42 1.86
CA ARG A 147 16.71 1.66 3.09
C ARG A 147 16.14 0.40 3.73
N VAL A 148 15.93 -0.64 2.95
CA VAL A 148 15.16 -1.80 3.37
C VAL A 148 15.86 -3.08 2.96
N ASP A 149 16.00 -4.02 3.90
CA ASP A 149 16.32 -5.42 3.66
C ASP A 149 15.12 -6.28 4.03
N THR A 150 14.61 -7.05 3.09
CA THR A 150 13.53 -8.00 3.35
C THR A 150 14.05 -9.23 4.08
N ILE A 151 13.43 -9.56 5.22
CA ILE A 151 13.79 -10.73 6.05
C ILE A 151 12.93 -11.93 5.66
N ALA A 152 11.63 -11.71 5.55
CA ALA A 152 10.65 -12.73 5.18
C ALA A 152 9.48 -12.11 4.42
N THR A 153 8.98 -12.85 3.44
CA THR A 153 7.82 -12.44 2.64
C THR A 153 6.89 -13.62 2.42
N ARG A 154 5.58 -13.37 2.38
CA ARG A 154 4.59 -14.39 2.04
C ARG A 154 3.27 -13.77 1.58
N ALA A 155 2.54 -14.50 0.73
CA ALA A 155 1.12 -14.27 0.53
C ALA A 155 0.34 -14.97 1.64
N ILE A 156 -0.56 -14.24 2.30
CA ILE A 156 -1.53 -14.81 3.24
C ILE A 156 -2.80 -15.08 2.43
N ARG A 157 -3.02 -16.36 2.11
CA ARG A 157 -4.11 -16.80 1.25
C ARG A 157 -5.47 -16.50 1.86
N VAL A 158 -6.31 -15.81 1.11
CA VAL A 158 -7.74 -15.72 1.38
C VAL A 158 -8.40 -16.95 0.76
N LYS A 159 -8.59 -18.01 1.57
CA LYS A 159 -9.23 -19.23 1.09
C LYS A 159 -10.66 -18.94 0.63
N PRO A 160 -11.15 -19.64 -0.42
CA PRO A 160 -12.54 -19.55 -0.83
C PRO A 160 -13.46 -19.69 0.37
N THR A 161 -14.27 -18.69 0.62
CA THR A 161 -15.13 -18.62 1.82
C THR A 161 -16.58 -18.54 1.36
N PRO A 162 -17.43 -19.54 1.75
CA PRO A 162 -18.83 -19.52 1.41
C PRO A 162 -19.57 -18.32 2.03
N ASN A 163 -20.54 -17.78 1.32
CA ASN A 163 -21.40 -16.74 1.84
C ASN A 163 -22.23 -17.27 3.03
N PRO A 164 -22.09 -16.72 4.25
CA PRO A 164 -22.78 -17.22 5.44
C PRO A 164 -24.30 -17.10 5.37
N SER A 165 -24.83 -16.18 4.56
CA SER A 165 -26.28 -15.96 4.38
C SER A 165 -26.95 -16.98 3.46
N LEU A 166 -26.18 -17.72 2.67
CA LEU A 166 -26.69 -18.65 1.66
C LEU A 166 -26.32 -20.09 2.04
N LYS A 167 -27.13 -20.73 2.88
CA LYS A 167 -26.93 -22.13 3.30
C LYS A 167 -26.84 -23.07 2.09
N GLY A 168 -25.61 -23.43 1.69
CA GLY A 168 -25.32 -24.44 0.67
C GLY A 168 -25.60 -24.08 -0.78
N ARG A 169 -25.96 -22.84 -1.07
CA ARG A 169 -26.07 -22.26 -2.42
C ARG A 169 -25.40 -20.92 -2.40
N GLY A 170 -24.26 -20.77 -2.95
CA GLY A 170 -23.81 -19.44 -2.94
C GLY A 170 -22.43 -19.21 -3.48
N ASP A 171 -22.22 -17.97 -3.79
CA ASP A 171 -20.97 -17.43 -4.21
C ASP A 171 -19.90 -17.67 -3.14
N GLU A 172 -18.83 -18.29 -3.52
CA GLU A 172 -17.61 -18.31 -2.72
C GLU A 172 -16.88 -16.99 -2.91
N LEU A 173 -16.33 -16.47 -1.81
CA LEU A 173 -15.40 -15.35 -1.90
C LEU A 173 -14.08 -15.86 -2.49
N ILE A 174 -13.80 -15.49 -3.72
CA ILE A 174 -12.49 -15.62 -4.35
C ILE A 174 -11.98 -14.19 -4.55
N THR A 175 -10.84 -13.88 -3.97
CA THR A 175 -10.28 -12.52 -3.99
C THR A 175 -8.76 -12.57 -3.80
N ARG A 176 -8.12 -11.41 -3.90
CA ARG A 176 -6.68 -11.23 -3.72
C ARG A 176 -6.24 -11.56 -2.30
N ASP A 177 -5.00 -12.03 -2.24
CA ASP A 177 -4.33 -12.34 -1.00
C ASP A 177 -3.86 -11.07 -0.27
N ILE A 178 -3.50 -11.22 1.00
CA ILE A 178 -2.82 -10.19 1.77
C ILE A 178 -1.33 -10.41 1.64
N LEU A 179 -0.57 -9.37 1.27
CA LEU A 179 0.87 -9.44 1.20
C LEU A 179 1.48 -9.13 2.58
N TYR A 180 2.29 -10.04 3.08
CA TYR A 180 3.09 -9.83 4.29
C TYR A 180 4.56 -9.70 3.94
N VAL A 181 5.22 -8.69 4.53
CA VAL A 181 6.67 -8.44 4.40
C VAL A 181 7.24 -8.06 5.75
N CYS A 182 8.18 -8.86 6.25
CA CYS A 182 9.02 -8.51 7.39
C CYS A 182 10.31 -7.89 6.85
N ALA A 183 10.63 -6.68 7.28
CA ALA A 183 11.74 -5.92 6.74
C ALA A 183 12.58 -5.25 7.84
N LYS A 184 13.89 -5.26 7.67
CA LYS A 184 14.84 -4.49 8.47
C LYS A 184 15.06 -3.14 7.82
N ILE A 185 14.89 -2.05 8.58
CA ILE A 185 15.06 -0.69 8.11
C ILE A 185 16.50 -0.24 8.36
N LYS A 186 17.18 0.18 7.32
CA LYS A 186 18.58 0.69 7.38
C LYS A 186 18.59 2.20 7.65
N ALA A 187 19.54 2.64 8.47
CA ALA A 187 19.81 4.07 8.65
C ALA A 187 20.35 4.71 7.36
N LYS A 188 20.04 5.99 7.11
CA LYS A 188 20.60 6.75 5.97
C LYS A 188 22.09 7.06 6.14
N SER A 189 22.56 7.22 7.38
CA SER A 189 23.93 7.59 7.68
C SER A 189 24.87 6.40 7.52
N GLU A 190 25.84 6.48 6.61
CA GLU A 190 26.94 5.54 6.53
C GLU A 190 27.79 5.62 7.81
N GLY A 191 28.11 4.46 8.40
CA GLY A 191 29.00 4.35 9.57
C GLY A 191 28.32 4.18 10.91
N VAL A 192 27.04 4.38 11.04
CA VAL A 192 26.27 3.99 12.23
C VAL A 192 25.85 2.53 12.08
N LYS A 193 26.45 1.62 12.85
CA LYS A 193 25.94 0.26 13.03
C LYS A 193 24.67 0.32 13.90
N ALA A 194 23.67 1.07 13.48
CA ALA A 194 22.37 1.00 14.10
C ALA A 194 21.78 -0.37 13.76
N ASN A 195 21.41 -1.14 14.78
CA ASN A 195 20.51 -2.26 14.61
C ASN A 195 19.16 -1.66 14.17
N GLY A 196 18.98 -1.53 12.86
CA GLY A 196 17.78 -0.93 12.29
C GLY A 196 16.52 -1.66 12.77
N ASP A 197 15.44 -0.91 12.92
CA ASP A 197 14.16 -1.44 13.35
C ASP A 197 13.65 -2.53 12.38
N THR A 198 13.15 -3.62 12.93
CA THR A 198 12.36 -4.59 12.14
C THR A 198 10.90 -4.16 12.16
N ILE A 199 10.32 -4.02 10.97
CA ILE A 199 8.91 -3.64 10.80
C ILE A 199 8.22 -4.70 9.95
N HIS A 200 7.01 -5.06 10.38
CA HIS A 200 6.14 -6.01 9.69
C HIS A 200 5.08 -5.23 8.91
N PHE A 201 5.09 -5.36 7.58
CA PHE A 201 4.14 -4.71 6.68
C PHE A 201 3.10 -5.70 6.20
N PHE A 202 1.83 -5.28 6.23
CA PHE A 202 0.72 -5.97 5.58
C PHE A 202 0.13 -5.03 4.54
N VAL A 203 0.08 -5.47 3.28
CA VAL A 203 -0.57 -4.73 2.20
C VAL A 203 -1.85 -5.45 1.83
N CYS A 204 -2.96 -4.72 1.85
CA CYS A 204 -4.31 -5.26 1.68
C CYS A 204 -5.06 -4.53 0.57
N HIS A 205 -5.99 -5.23 -0.06
CA HIS A 205 -7.04 -4.64 -0.87
C HIS A 205 -8.32 -5.45 -0.66
N LEU A 206 -9.22 -4.96 0.18
CA LEU A 206 -10.44 -5.64 0.56
C LEU A 206 -11.48 -5.61 -0.57
N PRO A 207 -12.44 -6.55 -0.59
CA PRO A 207 -13.52 -6.59 -1.57
C PRO A 207 -14.32 -5.29 -1.62
N SER A 208 -14.61 -4.81 -2.84
CA SER A 208 -15.33 -3.56 -3.06
C SER A 208 -16.79 -3.63 -2.58
N GLN A 209 -17.41 -2.46 -2.42
CA GLN A 209 -18.82 -2.32 -2.08
C GLN A 209 -19.76 -2.46 -3.29
N ARG A 210 -19.23 -2.86 -4.46
CA ARG A 210 -20.04 -3.04 -5.68
C ARG A 210 -21.09 -4.14 -5.44
N GLY A 211 -22.35 -3.80 -5.66
CA GLY A 211 -23.50 -4.68 -5.37
C GLY A 211 -24.22 -4.36 -4.06
N GLY A 212 -23.72 -3.39 -3.30
CA GLY A 212 -24.31 -2.91 -2.04
C GLY A 212 -23.36 -3.05 -0.86
N VAL A 213 -23.41 -2.09 0.06
CA VAL A 213 -22.53 -2.06 1.26
C VAL A 213 -22.83 -3.27 2.15
N ALA A 214 -24.10 -3.47 2.49
CA ALA A 214 -24.57 -4.54 3.38
C ALA A 214 -24.37 -5.93 2.75
N GLU A 215 -24.63 -6.06 1.45
CA GLU A 215 -24.52 -7.32 0.70
C GLU A 215 -23.08 -7.80 0.57
N THR A 216 -22.11 -6.88 0.65
CA THR A 216 -20.68 -7.19 0.47
C THR A 216 -19.88 -7.10 1.78
N GLU A 217 -20.48 -6.70 2.88
CA GLU A 217 -19.81 -6.52 4.19
C GLU A 217 -19.14 -7.81 4.66
N TRP A 218 -19.83 -8.94 4.59
CA TRP A 218 -19.30 -10.24 4.98
C TRP A 218 -18.00 -10.62 4.26
N LYS A 219 -17.81 -10.14 3.01
CA LYS A 219 -16.59 -10.36 2.23
C LYS A 219 -15.40 -9.63 2.83
N ARG A 220 -15.62 -8.38 3.22
CA ARG A 220 -14.58 -7.56 3.89
C ARG A 220 -14.26 -8.12 5.27
N ASP A 221 -15.28 -8.53 6.03
CA ASP A 221 -15.09 -9.11 7.36
C ASP A 221 -14.33 -10.43 7.32
N ALA A 222 -14.57 -11.27 6.29
CA ALA A 222 -13.81 -12.49 6.10
C ALA A 222 -12.31 -12.19 5.87
N VAL A 223 -11.97 -11.18 5.05
CA VAL A 223 -10.58 -10.79 4.81
C VAL A 223 -9.97 -10.13 6.04
N LYS A 224 -10.69 -9.25 6.74
CA LYS A 224 -10.25 -8.64 8.01
C LYS A 224 -9.88 -9.70 9.05
N LYS A 225 -10.69 -10.74 9.17
CA LYS A 225 -10.44 -11.86 10.10
C LYS A 225 -9.15 -12.63 9.78
N ILE A 226 -8.86 -12.81 8.50
CA ILE A 226 -7.61 -13.45 8.05
C ILE A 226 -6.42 -12.53 8.32
N LEU A 227 -6.57 -11.23 8.07
CA LEU A 227 -5.56 -10.21 8.37
C LEU A 227 -5.25 -10.19 9.86
N GLN A 228 -6.29 -10.20 10.74
CA GLN A 228 -6.14 -10.30 12.18
C GLN A 228 -5.31 -11.52 12.57
N GLY A 229 -5.63 -12.72 12.07
CA GLY A 229 -4.86 -13.91 12.34
C GLY A 229 -3.39 -13.80 11.90
N GLY A 230 -3.11 -13.05 10.84
CA GLY A 230 -1.74 -12.72 10.42
C GLY A 230 -1.02 -11.83 11.43
N VAL A 231 -1.69 -10.81 11.93
CA VAL A 231 -1.19 -9.89 12.98
C VAL A 231 -0.96 -10.63 14.27
N ASP A 232 -1.94 -11.41 14.73
CA ASP A 232 -1.84 -12.22 15.97
C ASP A 232 -0.66 -13.17 15.93
N SER A 233 -0.37 -13.75 14.77
CA SER A 233 0.78 -14.64 14.59
C SER A 233 2.11 -13.91 14.77
N VAL A 234 2.20 -12.62 14.43
CA VAL A 234 3.39 -11.79 14.68
C VAL A 234 3.47 -11.42 16.15
N LEU A 235 2.37 -10.94 16.74
CA LEU A 235 2.32 -10.52 18.15
C LEU A 235 2.50 -11.68 19.14
N ALA A 236 2.14 -12.90 18.76
CA ALA A 236 2.41 -14.09 19.57
C ALA A 236 3.91 -14.40 19.69
N ILE A 237 4.72 -14.00 18.71
CA ILE A 237 6.18 -14.16 18.73
C ILE A 237 6.84 -12.97 19.43
N ASP A 238 6.41 -11.76 19.10
CA ASP A 238 6.91 -10.51 19.70
C ASP A 238 5.73 -9.57 20.01
N PRO A 239 5.27 -9.50 21.28
CA PRO A 239 4.17 -8.60 21.66
C PRO A 239 4.47 -7.10 21.46
N GLN A 240 5.74 -6.72 21.24
CA GLN A 240 6.17 -5.35 20.96
C GLN A 240 6.52 -5.14 19.48
N ALA A 241 6.15 -6.08 18.61
CA ALA A 241 6.43 -6.00 17.20
C ALA A 241 5.93 -4.68 16.59
N LYS A 242 6.75 -4.09 15.73
CA LYS A 242 6.39 -2.92 14.96
C LYS A 242 5.64 -3.38 13.72
N ILE A 243 4.36 -3.05 13.65
CA ILE A 243 3.46 -3.48 12.58
C ILE A 243 2.87 -2.26 11.88
N VAL A 244 2.85 -2.30 10.55
CA VAL A 244 2.15 -1.35 9.68
C VAL A 244 1.25 -2.15 8.75
N ILE A 245 -0.05 -1.89 8.82
CA ILE A 245 -1.02 -2.36 7.83
C ILE A 245 -1.35 -1.18 6.93
N MET A 246 -1.46 -1.42 5.63
CA MET A 246 -1.82 -0.39 4.65
C MET A 246 -2.60 -0.98 3.50
N GLY A 247 -3.46 -0.17 2.89
CA GLY A 247 -4.18 -0.56 1.70
C GLY A 247 -5.54 0.09 1.53
N ASP A 248 -6.27 -0.38 0.53
CA ASP A 248 -7.65 -0.05 0.26
C ASP A 248 -8.56 -1.04 1.01
N PHE A 249 -9.23 -0.53 2.04
CA PHE A 249 -10.16 -1.31 2.87
C PHE A 249 -11.58 -1.32 2.33
N ASN A 250 -11.85 -0.54 1.26
CA ASN A 250 -13.19 -0.40 0.68
C ASN A 250 -14.29 -0.13 1.73
N GLY A 251 -13.95 0.65 2.77
CA GLY A 251 -14.83 1.01 3.88
C GLY A 251 -14.24 2.16 4.68
N GLU A 252 -15.10 2.95 5.31
CA GLU A 252 -14.68 3.99 6.24
C GLU A 252 -14.06 3.35 7.50
N PRO A 253 -13.10 4.06 8.17
CA PRO A 253 -12.58 3.59 9.43
C PRO A 253 -13.74 3.53 10.45
N GLN A 254 -13.87 2.38 11.11
CA GLN A 254 -14.84 2.27 12.21
C GLN A 254 -14.18 2.76 13.50
N PRO A 255 -14.84 3.60 14.31
CA PRO A 255 -14.33 3.92 15.63
C PRO A 255 -14.21 2.63 16.44
N SER A 256 -13.06 2.42 17.05
CA SER A 256 -12.72 1.21 17.81
C SER A 256 -13.43 1.16 19.17
N GLU A 257 -14.76 1.02 19.19
CA GLU A 257 -15.51 0.57 20.37
C GLU A 257 -16.08 -0.83 20.10
N GLY A 258 -15.16 -1.83 20.03
CA GLY A 258 -15.54 -3.25 19.99
C GLY A 258 -15.62 -3.90 18.62
N GLY A 259 -14.52 -4.03 17.90
CA GLY A 259 -14.35 -5.14 16.96
C GLY A 259 -14.63 -4.88 15.48
N GLY A 260 -14.34 -3.71 14.95
CA GLY A 260 -14.48 -3.42 13.52
C GLY A 260 -13.16 -3.18 12.77
N ASP A 261 -12.10 -2.82 13.49
CA ASP A 261 -10.78 -2.57 12.89
C ASP A 261 -9.98 -3.86 12.72
N PRO A 262 -9.18 -3.98 11.66
CA PRO A 262 -8.29 -5.12 11.50
C PRO A 262 -7.15 -5.01 12.51
N GLY A 263 -7.23 -5.80 13.57
CA GLY A 263 -6.18 -5.91 14.56
C GLY A 263 -6.59 -5.41 15.95
N ASP A 264 -7.12 -6.30 16.81
CA ASP A 264 -7.15 -6.03 18.24
C ASP A 264 -5.76 -5.60 18.70
N GLY A 265 -5.63 -4.37 19.22
CA GLY A 265 -4.36 -3.80 19.65
C GLY A 265 -3.61 -2.94 18.61
N LEU A 266 -4.07 -2.84 17.38
CA LEU A 266 -3.59 -1.85 16.41
C LEU A 266 -4.46 -0.60 16.45
N ARG A 267 -3.89 0.53 16.02
CA ARG A 267 -4.61 1.80 15.96
C ARG A 267 -4.64 2.33 14.54
N GLY A 268 -5.83 2.76 14.11
CA GLY A 268 -6.00 3.52 12.88
C GLY A 268 -5.24 4.84 12.98
N VAL A 269 -4.42 5.15 11.98
CA VAL A 269 -3.69 6.43 11.94
C VAL A 269 -4.60 7.48 11.34
N SER A 270 -5.03 8.44 12.14
CA SER A 270 -5.87 9.54 11.69
C SER A 270 -5.13 10.43 10.70
N TYR A 271 -5.83 10.87 9.66
CA TYR A 271 -5.31 11.87 8.73
C TYR A 271 -5.33 13.25 9.35
N GLN A 272 -4.37 14.09 8.94
CA GLN A 272 -4.40 15.49 9.32
C GLN A 272 -5.64 16.15 8.72
N GLU A 273 -6.38 16.89 9.54
CA GLU A 273 -7.51 17.69 9.08
C GLU A 273 -7.10 18.63 7.93
N PRO A 274 -7.95 18.78 6.91
CA PRO A 274 -7.65 19.66 5.80
C PRO A 274 -7.54 21.11 6.29
N VAL A 275 -6.49 21.79 5.84
CA VAL A 275 -6.15 23.17 6.24
C VAL A 275 -7.28 24.20 5.97
N ASN A 276 -8.28 23.85 5.15
CA ASN A 276 -9.34 24.78 4.70
C ASN A 276 -10.77 24.31 5.00
N GLY A 277 -11.00 23.33 5.88
CA GLY A 277 -12.35 22.87 6.25
C GLY A 277 -13.16 22.21 5.13
N LYS A 278 -12.54 21.87 3.99
CA LYS A 278 -13.17 21.10 2.91
C LYS A 278 -13.09 19.62 3.24
N GLU A 279 -14.20 18.90 3.08
CA GLU A 279 -14.17 17.44 3.14
C GLU A 279 -13.14 16.91 2.13
N THR A 280 -12.26 16.06 2.60
CA THR A 280 -11.30 15.34 1.78
C THR A 280 -11.37 13.86 2.11
N GLY A 281 -11.12 13.04 1.11
CA GLY A 281 -11.05 11.59 1.25
C GLY A 281 -10.02 11.05 0.28
N THR A 282 -9.87 9.74 0.25
CA THR A 282 -8.98 9.08 -0.70
C THR A 282 -9.70 8.73 -2.01
N HIS A 283 -11.02 8.57 -1.99
CA HIS A 283 -11.85 8.25 -3.15
C HIS A 283 -13.11 9.12 -3.18
N LYS A 284 -13.62 9.44 -4.37
CA LYS A 284 -14.85 10.22 -4.54
C LYS A 284 -15.87 9.50 -5.42
N TYR A 285 -17.07 9.31 -4.87
CA TYR A 285 -18.17 8.69 -5.59
C TYR A 285 -19.46 9.48 -5.38
N HIS A 286 -20.17 9.79 -6.47
CA HIS A 286 -21.43 10.57 -6.45
C HIS A 286 -21.32 11.86 -5.66
N GLY A 287 -20.21 12.59 -5.77
CA GLY A 287 -19.98 13.87 -5.09
C GLY A 287 -19.54 13.77 -3.64
N ARG A 288 -19.54 12.59 -3.06
CA ARG A 288 -19.11 12.35 -1.67
C ARG A 288 -17.70 11.80 -1.63
N TRP A 289 -16.86 12.41 -0.82
CA TRP A 289 -15.56 11.88 -0.46
C TRP A 289 -15.69 10.77 0.57
N SER A 290 -14.88 9.75 0.44
CA SER A 290 -14.74 8.63 1.38
C SER A 290 -13.28 8.32 1.61
N CYS A 291 -12.92 8.00 2.85
CA CYS A 291 -11.59 7.48 3.18
C CYS A 291 -11.64 5.95 3.08
N LEU A 292 -11.25 5.40 1.93
CA LEU A 292 -11.22 3.96 1.71
C LEU A 292 -9.84 3.34 1.98
N ASP A 293 -8.79 4.17 1.87
CA ASP A 293 -7.40 3.77 2.06
C ASP A 293 -6.96 4.13 3.48
N HIS A 294 -6.32 3.20 4.19
CA HIS A 294 -5.97 3.38 5.60
C HIS A 294 -4.57 2.88 5.93
N PHE A 295 -4.02 3.45 7.01
CA PHE A 295 -2.92 2.89 7.77
C PHE A 295 -3.41 2.47 9.15
N TYR A 296 -2.93 1.31 9.63
CA TYR A 296 -3.01 0.90 11.01
C TYR A 296 -1.61 0.59 11.51
N THR A 297 -1.29 0.99 12.75
CA THR A 297 0.03 0.78 13.35
C THR A 297 -0.08 0.13 14.72
N SER A 298 0.94 -0.64 15.08
CA SER A 298 1.07 -1.14 16.45
C SER A 298 1.34 0.01 17.42
N PRO A 299 0.95 -0.13 18.71
CA PRO A 299 1.17 0.91 19.73
C PRO A 299 2.63 1.36 19.85
N SER A 300 3.58 0.47 19.55
CA SER A 300 5.01 0.78 19.51
C SER A 300 5.40 1.83 18.45
N LEU A 301 4.56 2.05 17.42
CA LEU A 301 4.75 3.05 16.37
C LEU A 301 3.84 4.27 16.52
N ASP A 302 2.83 4.24 17.38
CA ASP A 302 1.73 5.22 17.41
C ASP A 302 2.23 6.67 17.60
N SER A 303 3.07 6.92 18.59
CA SER A 303 3.65 8.25 18.87
C SER A 303 4.64 8.74 17.80
N LEU A 304 5.05 7.84 16.91
CA LEU A 304 6.03 8.07 15.85
C LEU A 304 5.39 8.25 14.48
N SER A 305 4.07 8.06 14.38
CA SER A 305 3.31 7.97 13.13
C SER A 305 2.50 9.24 12.84
N ARG A 306 2.55 9.70 11.59
CA ARG A 306 1.67 10.75 11.07
C ARG A 306 1.26 10.39 9.66
N ALA A 307 -0.05 10.38 9.40
CA ALA A 307 -0.58 10.12 8.07
C ALA A 307 -1.14 11.38 7.43
N GLU A 308 -1.03 11.46 6.12
CA GLU A 308 -1.62 12.51 5.30
C GLU A 308 -2.16 11.93 3.98
N ILE A 309 -3.24 12.51 3.46
CA ILE A 309 -3.71 12.25 2.10
C ILE A 309 -2.93 13.18 1.17
N TYR A 310 -2.24 12.60 0.18
CA TYR A 310 -1.55 13.40 -0.83
C TYR A 310 -2.57 13.88 -1.87
N ASN A 311 -3.06 15.09 -1.69
CA ASN A 311 -4.15 15.70 -2.47
C ASN A 311 -3.68 16.85 -3.38
N ALA A 312 -2.50 16.74 -3.97
CA ALA A 312 -1.97 17.76 -4.86
C ALA A 312 -2.95 18.07 -6.01
N ALA A 313 -3.11 19.37 -6.32
CA ALA A 313 -4.11 19.83 -7.31
C ALA A 313 -3.91 19.19 -8.71
N TRP A 314 -2.68 18.85 -9.09
CA TRP A 314 -2.38 18.32 -10.43
C TRP A 314 -2.77 16.83 -10.61
N ILE A 315 -3.06 16.09 -9.52
CA ILE A 315 -3.63 14.73 -9.58
C ILE A 315 -5.15 14.72 -9.41
N GLN A 316 -5.76 15.88 -9.40
CA GLN A 316 -7.19 16.07 -9.29
C GLN A 316 -7.73 16.80 -10.54
N GLU A 317 -9.01 16.69 -10.77
CA GLU A 317 -9.74 17.39 -11.83
C GLU A 317 -11.04 17.97 -11.28
N PRO A 318 -11.64 19.01 -11.93
CA PRO A 318 -12.95 19.50 -11.55
C PRO A 318 -14.01 18.41 -11.66
N ASP A 319 -14.85 18.32 -10.65
CA ASP A 319 -16.09 17.56 -10.68
C ASP A 319 -17.24 18.52 -11.01
N GLU A 320 -17.48 18.73 -12.31
CA GLU A 320 -18.44 19.72 -12.80
C GLU A 320 -19.86 19.49 -12.26
N LYS A 321 -20.24 18.23 -12.02
CA LYS A 321 -21.57 17.87 -11.52
C LYS A 321 -21.77 18.30 -10.08
N TYR A 322 -20.73 18.25 -9.26
CA TYR A 322 -20.80 18.50 -7.81
C TYR A 322 -20.02 19.76 -7.39
N LEU A 323 -19.52 20.53 -8.38
CA LEU A 323 -18.83 21.83 -8.19
C LEU A 323 -17.65 21.75 -7.17
N ASP A 324 -16.88 20.69 -7.27
CA ASP A 324 -15.74 20.38 -6.39
C ASP A 324 -14.62 19.71 -7.18
N LEU A 325 -13.62 19.16 -6.49
CA LEU A 325 -12.55 18.36 -7.07
C LEU A 325 -12.82 16.86 -6.91
N LYS A 326 -12.23 16.06 -7.78
CA LYS A 326 -12.17 14.59 -7.68
C LYS A 326 -10.80 14.09 -8.14
N PRO A 327 -10.38 12.87 -7.78
CA PRO A 327 -9.17 12.26 -8.33
C PRO A 327 -9.27 12.17 -9.86
N LYS A 328 -8.15 12.46 -10.53
CA LYS A 328 -8.06 12.40 -11.99
C LYS A 328 -7.75 10.97 -12.42
N ARG A 329 -8.79 10.20 -12.68
CA ARG A 329 -8.72 8.78 -13.01
C ARG A 329 -8.23 8.51 -14.44
N THR A 330 -7.75 7.30 -14.69
CA THR A 330 -7.24 6.87 -15.99
C THR A 330 -8.36 6.74 -17.04
N TYR A 331 -9.54 6.29 -16.61
CA TYR A 331 -10.71 6.19 -17.46
C TYR A 331 -11.93 6.85 -16.82
N ASN A 332 -12.65 7.64 -17.61
CA ASN A 332 -13.99 8.10 -17.28
C ASN A 332 -14.99 7.29 -18.13
N GLY A 333 -15.56 6.23 -17.54
CA GLY A 333 -16.22 5.18 -18.29
C GLY A 333 -15.22 4.48 -19.22
N PHE A 334 -15.48 4.47 -20.53
CA PHE A 334 -14.57 3.94 -21.56
C PHE A 334 -13.64 5.00 -22.18
N ARG A 335 -13.79 6.27 -21.78
CA ARG A 335 -12.95 7.35 -22.30
C ARG A 335 -11.62 7.40 -21.57
N TYR A 336 -10.54 7.07 -22.29
CA TYR A 336 -9.18 7.17 -21.79
C TYR A 336 -8.76 8.63 -21.54
N GLN A 337 -8.14 8.88 -20.40
CA GLN A 337 -7.53 10.14 -20.00
C GLN A 337 -6.00 10.00 -19.96
N LYS A 338 -5.32 10.63 -20.92
CA LYS A 338 -3.86 10.56 -21.06
C LYS A 338 -3.13 11.04 -19.79
N ASP A 339 -3.69 12.04 -19.11
CA ASP A 339 -3.11 12.63 -17.90
C ASP A 339 -3.79 12.10 -16.63
N GLY A 340 -4.51 10.99 -16.73
CA GLY A 340 -5.14 10.33 -15.58
C GLY A 340 -4.12 9.59 -14.74
N PHE A 341 -4.38 9.53 -13.44
CA PHE A 341 -3.51 8.91 -12.45
C PHE A 341 -4.20 7.72 -11.80
N SER A 342 -5.21 7.95 -10.98
CA SER A 342 -6.03 6.96 -10.30
C SER A 342 -7.35 7.59 -9.86
N ASP A 343 -8.37 6.77 -9.57
CA ASP A 343 -9.59 7.18 -8.89
C ASP A 343 -9.41 7.25 -7.36
N HIS A 344 -8.24 6.89 -6.87
CA HIS A 344 -7.81 7.09 -5.48
C HIS A 344 -6.71 8.15 -5.38
N LEU A 345 -6.68 8.87 -4.26
CA LEU A 345 -5.54 9.68 -3.84
C LEU A 345 -4.62 8.85 -2.96
N PRO A 346 -3.29 8.91 -3.16
CA PRO A 346 -2.37 8.17 -2.32
C PRO A 346 -2.33 8.71 -0.89
N ILE A 347 -2.03 7.85 0.05
CA ILE A 347 -1.82 8.19 1.45
C ILE A 347 -0.36 7.99 1.83
N LEU A 348 0.19 8.90 2.63
CA LEU A 348 1.56 8.90 3.09
C LEU A 348 1.62 8.78 4.62
N LEU A 349 2.36 7.80 5.11
CA LEU A 349 2.71 7.65 6.52
C LEU A 349 4.17 8.05 6.72
N LYS A 350 4.40 9.00 7.62
CA LYS A 350 5.72 9.44 8.07
C LYS A 350 6.02 8.81 9.42
N LEU A 351 6.94 7.84 9.44
CA LEU A 351 7.38 7.15 10.65
C LEU A 351 8.73 7.71 11.11
N LYS A 352 8.82 8.17 12.36
CA LYS A 352 10.10 8.49 12.98
C LYS A 352 10.78 7.21 13.46
N ILE A 353 11.96 6.94 12.93
CA ILE A 353 12.77 5.79 13.32
C ILE A 353 13.80 6.25 14.32
N LYS A 354 13.98 5.49 15.42
CA LYS A 354 15.07 5.69 16.35
C LYS A 354 16.33 5.07 15.75
N ASN A 355 17.35 5.88 15.52
CA ASN A 355 18.71 5.41 15.16
C ASN A 355 19.39 4.77 16.36
#